data_b8e9e61719846e01f33e2e87c8eefbb4
#
_entry.id   b8e9e61719846e01f33e2e87c8eefbb4
#
_cell.length_a   1.000
_cell.length_b   1.000
_cell.length_c   1.000
_cell.angle_alpha   90.00
_cell.angle_beta   90.00
_cell.angle_gamma   90.00
#
_symmetry.space_group_name_H-M   'P 1'
#
loop_
_entity.id
_entity.type
_entity.pdbx_description
1 polymer ?
#
loop_
_entity_poly.entity_id
_entity_poly.type
_entity_poly.pdbx_seq_one_letter_code
_entity_poly.pdbx_strand_id
1 'polypeptide(L)'
;IDAKTLQPEDFRVVSRSGAEHVPDCVTLRPGDDSGELRTALLIGQFGNEPDDPPLVVHVVGDLYTQTKRALNFKGASVAVTPLDAGPFMVAAETVLVQRSSTQSRGTSCPVGTLQIVQVTWAGGVRRPDREEVGRAERMLYQVTIKSEDGSKAAIAPVALADLGDNDNYHLLCLDTLDPAVAVSFPAGHLVDPNQDLNPASWFAIGPPQK
;
A
#
# COMPACT_ATOMS: atom_id res chain seq x y z
N ILE A 1 2.37 11.39 -6.10
CA ILE A 1 1.47 12.51 -6.45
C ILE A 1 2.25 13.81 -6.37
N ASP A 2 2.01 14.76 -7.31
CA ASP A 2 2.51 16.13 -7.19
C ASP A 2 1.55 16.91 -6.27
N ALA A 3 2.03 17.21 -5.06
CA ALA A 3 1.25 17.92 -4.05
C ALA A 3 0.71 19.30 -4.52
N LYS A 4 1.35 19.92 -5.53
CA LYS A 4 0.90 21.21 -6.08
C LYS A 4 -0.38 21.09 -6.91
N THR A 5 -0.67 19.89 -7.40
CA THR A 5 -1.86 19.60 -8.20
C THR A 5 -2.96 18.91 -7.39
N LEU A 6 -2.77 18.73 -6.08
CA LEU A 6 -3.71 18.05 -5.20
C LEU A 6 -4.69 19.07 -4.61
N GLN A 7 -5.92 19.12 -5.11
CA GLN A 7 -6.97 20.02 -4.66
C GLN A 7 -8.25 19.24 -4.33
N PRO A 8 -9.07 19.68 -3.36
CA PRO A 8 -10.34 19.03 -3.02
C PRO A 8 -11.28 18.89 -4.21
N GLU A 9 -11.32 19.92 -5.07
CA GLU A 9 -12.21 19.98 -6.24
C GLU A 9 -11.88 18.95 -7.32
N ASP A 10 -10.69 18.34 -7.26
CA ASP A 10 -10.27 17.28 -8.17
C ASP A 10 -10.93 15.94 -7.88
N PHE A 11 -11.66 15.83 -6.76
CA PHE A 11 -12.28 14.58 -6.34
C PHE A 11 -13.80 14.69 -6.26
N ARG A 12 -14.47 13.57 -6.54
CA ARG A 12 -15.88 13.33 -6.22
C ARG A 12 -15.99 11.99 -5.52
N VAL A 13 -16.61 12.00 -4.36
CA VAL A 13 -16.98 10.77 -3.63
C VAL A 13 -18.48 10.58 -3.85
N VAL A 14 -18.87 9.45 -4.40
CA VAL A 14 -20.27 9.14 -4.70
C VAL A 14 -20.77 8.13 -3.67
N SER A 15 -21.86 8.47 -2.99
CA SER A 15 -22.51 7.59 -2.02
C SER A 15 -23.51 6.62 -2.69
N ARG A 16 -24.07 5.70 -1.89
CA ARG A 16 -25.06 4.70 -2.36
C ARG A 16 -26.31 5.35 -2.97
N SER A 17 -26.74 6.49 -2.47
CA SER A 17 -27.87 7.24 -3.04
C SER A 17 -27.56 7.90 -4.39
N GLY A 18 -26.31 7.91 -4.81
CA GLY A 18 -25.82 8.64 -5.96
C GLY A 18 -25.50 10.11 -5.68
N ALA A 19 -25.53 10.54 -4.42
CA ALA A 19 -25.09 11.88 -4.05
C ALA A 19 -23.58 12.04 -4.25
N GLU A 20 -23.17 13.18 -4.81
CA GLU A 20 -21.76 13.53 -5.03
C GLU A 20 -21.28 14.48 -3.95
N HIS A 21 -20.16 14.16 -3.35
CA HIS A 21 -19.52 14.94 -2.30
C HIS A 21 -18.12 15.39 -2.73
N VAL A 22 -17.79 16.64 -2.44
CA VAL A 22 -16.44 17.19 -2.59
C VAL A 22 -15.77 17.11 -1.22
N PRO A 23 -14.50 16.65 -1.12
CA PRO A 23 -13.77 16.71 0.14
C PRO A 23 -13.64 18.14 0.67
N ASP A 24 -13.71 18.31 1.98
CA ASP A 24 -13.41 19.58 2.64
C ASP A 24 -11.91 19.88 2.61
N CYS A 25 -11.09 18.82 2.62
CA CYS A 25 -9.64 18.91 2.60
C CYS A 25 -9.05 17.66 1.93
N VAL A 26 -7.90 17.84 1.26
CA VAL A 26 -7.07 16.75 0.76
C VAL A 26 -5.61 16.97 1.18
N THR A 27 -4.90 15.90 1.50
CA THR A 27 -3.51 15.98 1.94
C THR A 27 -2.76 14.69 1.62
N LEU A 28 -1.43 14.75 1.53
CA LEU A 28 -0.55 13.58 1.52
C LEU A 28 -0.10 13.18 2.93
N ARG A 29 -0.47 13.99 3.97
CA ARG A 29 -0.20 13.67 5.36
C ARG A 29 -1.14 12.54 5.85
N PRO A 30 -0.72 11.67 6.79
CA PRO A 30 0.51 11.75 7.61
C PRO A 30 1.78 11.29 6.89
N GLY A 31 1.71 10.85 5.63
CA GLY A 31 2.87 10.40 4.87
C GLY A 31 4.01 11.42 4.90
N ASP A 32 5.19 11.01 5.34
CA ASP A 32 6.40 11.83 5.38
C ASP A 32 7.58 11.22 4.61
N ASP A 33 7.49 9.96 4.26
CA ASP A 33 8.45 9.26 3.42
C ASP A 33 8.12 9.37 1.92
N SER A 34 9.15 9.26 1.08
CA SER A 34 8.98 9.42 -0.37
C SER A 34 8.07 8.36 -1.00
N GLY A 35 7.99 7.16 -0.40
CA GLY A 35 7.09 6.07 -0.80
C GLY A 35 5.62 6.39 -0.53
N GLU A 36 5.33 7.06 0.56
CA GLU A 36 3.99 7.38 1.03
C GLU A 36 3.31 8.51 0.24
N LEU A 37 4.08 9.33 -0.50
CA LEU A 37 3.53 10.40 -1.36
C LEU A 37 2.67 9.88 -2.54
N ARG A 38 2.25 8.63 -2.46
CA ARG A 38 1.31 7.98 -3.39
C ARG A 38 -0.12 7.94 -2.87
N THR A 39 -0.31 8.15 -1.57
CA THR A 39 -1.61 8.09 -0.90
C THR A 39 -2.13 9.49 -0.66
N ALA A 40 -3.34 9.77 -1.12
CA ALA A 40 -4.05 11.00 -0.79
C ALA A 40 -5.13 10.70 0.27
N LEU A 41 -5.11 11.44 1.37
CA LEU A 41 -6.16 11.41 2.39
C LEU A 41 -7.22 12.45 2.00
N LEU A 42 -8.46 11.98 1.81
CA LEU A 42 -9.63 12.82 1.57
C LEU A 42 -10.40 12.96 2.88
N ILE A 43 -10.67 14.17 3.30
CA ILE A 43 -11.38 14.48 4.54
C ILE A 43 -12.66 15.22 4.19
N GLY A 44 -13.80 14.77 4.73
CA GLY A 44 -15.11 15.36 4.46
C GLY A 44 -16.25 14.48 4.94
N GLN A 45 -17.46 14.91 4.65
CA GLN A 45 -18.70 14.16 4.90
C GLN A 45 -19.14 13.50 3.58
N PHE A 46 -18.94 12.18 3.47
CA PHE A 46 -19.12 11.43 2.22
C PHE A 46 -20.33 10.49 2.25
N GLY A 47 -21.21 10.65 3.21
CA GLY A 47 -22.33 9.77 3.42
C GLY A 47 -22.45 9.31 4.86
N ASN A 48 -23.23 8.26 5.10
CA ASN A 48 -23.56 7.77 6.43
C ASN A 48 -23.71 6.25 6.43
N GLU A 49 -22.88 5.54 7.17
CA GLU A 49 -23.07 4.10 7.39
C GLU A 49 -24.18 3.85 8.42
N PRO A 50 -25.04 2.83 8.23
CA PRO A 50 -25.10 1.91 7.09
C PRO A 50 -26.02 2.40 5.95
N ASP A 51 -26.66 3.55 6.09
CA ASP A 51 -27.78 3.96 5.24
C ASP A 51 -27.34 4.44 3.85
N ASP A 52 -26.33 5.31 3.80
CA ASP A 52 -25.81 5.91 2.57
C ASP A 52 -24.28 5.98 2.55
N PRO A 53 -23.57 4.82 2.56
CA PRO A 53 -22.10 4.79 2.57
C PRO A 53 -21.51 5.31 1.27
N PRO A 54 -20.27 5.84 1.30
CA PRO A 54 -19.52 6.15 0.10
C PRO A 54 -19.21 4.86 -0.67
N LEU A 55 -19.38 4.86 -2.01
CA LEU A 55 -19.17 3.69 -2.86
C LEU A 55 -17.98 3.83 -3.80
N VAL A 56 -17.73 5.03 -4.30
CA VAL A 56 -16.68 5.25 -5.29
C VAL A 56 -16.07 6.63 -5.17
N VAL A 57 -14.77 6.72 -5.41
CA VAL A 57 -14.04 7.97 -5.55
C VAL A 57 -13.64 8.15 -7.01
N HIS A 58 -13.95 9.30 -7.58
CA HIS A 58 -13.53 9.71 -8.92
C HIS A 58 -12.52 10.84 -8.85
N VAL A 59 -11.49 10.80 -9.70
CA VAL A 59 -10.60 11.92 -9.97
C VAL A 59 -11.19 12.68 -11.17
N VAL A 60 -11.75 13.84 -10.93
CA VAL A 60 -12.44 14.67 -11.97
C VAL A 60 -11.58 15.83 -12.45
N GLY A 61 -10.59 16.24 -11.66
CA GLY A 61 -9.65 17.31 -12.01
C GLY A 61 -8.29 16.79 -12.44
N ASP A 62 -7.35 17.71 -12.63
CA ASP A 62 -6.01 17.42 -13.15
C ASP A 62 -5.03 17.11 -12.01
N LEU A 63 -4.87 15.84 -11.69
CA LEU A 63 -3.98 15.31 -10.65
C LEU A 63 -2.79 14.60 -11.31
N TYR A 64 -1.56 15.06 -11.05
CA TYR A 64 -0.37 14.56 -11.72
C TYR A 64 0.58 13.78 -10.81
N THR A 65 1.36 12.88 -11.44
CA THR A 65 2.54 12.28 -10.78
C THR A 65 3.70 13.28 -10.74
N GLN A 66 4.54 13.15 -9.71
CA GLN A 66 5.78 13.92 -9.56
C GLN A 66 6.96 13.29 -10.36
N THR A 67 6.70 12.71 -11.51
CA THR A 67 7.72 12.07 -12.34
C THR A 67 8.10 12.94 -13.54
N LYS A 68 9.25 12.67 -14.17
CA LYS A 68 9.70 13.38 -15.40
C LYS A 68 8.65 13.32 -16.52
N ARG A 69 7.92 12.22 -16.62
CA ARG A 69 6.77 12.07 -17.49
C ARG A 69 5.53 12.10 -16.62
N ALA A 70 5.02 13.30 -16.33
CA ALA A 70 3.83 13.47 -15.54
C ALA A 70 2.65 12.70 -16.15
N LEU A 71 2.07 11.79 -15.37
CA LEU A 71 0.82 11.11 -15.72
C LEU A 71 -0.32 11.87 -15.05
N ASN A 72 -1.41 12.08 -15.78
CA ASN A 72 -2.61 12.68 -15.25
C ASN A 72 -3.59 11.56 -14.82
N PHE A 73 -4.07 11.63 -13.61
CA PHE A 73 -5.06 10.68 -13.05
C PHE A 73 -6.52 11.08 -13.34
N LYS A 74 -6.76 12.20 -14.02
CA LYS A 74 -8.12 12.61 -14.40
C LYS A 74 -8.85 11.49 -15.12
N GLY A 75 -10.05 11.17 -14.64
CA GLY A 75 -10.88 10.06 -15.13
C GLY A 75 -10.64 8.74 -14.42
N ALA A 76 -9.65 8.66 -13.55
CA ALA A 76 -9.48 7.48 -12.70
C ALA A 76 -10.61 7.38 -11.66
N SER A 77 -10.94 6.15 -11.28
CA SER A 77 -11.89 5.89 -10.19
C SER A 77 -11.49 4.65 -9.40
N VAL A 78 -11.90 4.60 -8.15
CA VAL A 78 -11.69 3.47 -7.26
C VAL A 78 -12.92 3.24 -6.40
N ALA A 79 -13.33 1.98 -6.24
CA ALA A 79 -14.37 1.61 -5.30
C ALA A 79 -13.91 1.86 -3.86
N VAL A 80 -14.81 2.36 -3.03
CA VAL A 80 -14.55 2.49 -1.60
C VAL A 80 -14.64 1.12 -0.96
N THR A 81 -13.62 0.75 -0.20
CA THR A 81 -13.63 -0.46 0.63
C THR A 81 -14.57 -0.23 1.82
N PRO A 82 -15.48 -1.15 2.12
CA PRO A 82 -16.34 -1.05 3.30
C PRO A 82 -15.52 -0.91 4.59
N LEU A 83 -16.07 -0.19 5.57
CA LEU A 83 -15.38 0.10 6.83
C LEU A 83 -15.06 -1.16 7.65
N ASP A 84 -15.85 -2.22 7.50
CA ASP A 84 -15.70 -3.54 8.13
C ASP A 84 -14.79 -4.50 7.34
N ALA A 85 -14.25 -4.07 6.20
CA ALA A 85 -13.29 -4.87 5.45
C ALA A 85 -11.89 -4.71 6.05
N GLY A 86 -11.29 -5.81 6.46
CA GLY A 86 -9.93 -5.81 6.96
C GLY A 86 -8.89 -5.43 5.88
N PRO A 87 -7.65 -5.15 6.28
CA PRO A 87 -6.60 -4.64 5.40
C PRO A 87 -6.21 -5.70 4.35
N PHE A 88 -5.97 -5.27 3.13
CA PHE A 88 -5.50 -6.13 2.03
C PHE A 88 -4.36 -5.46 1.27
N MET A 89 -3.56 -6.24 0.55
CA MET A 89 -2.48 -5.67 -0.26
C MET A 89 -3.04 -4.90 -1.45
N VAL A 90 -2.57 -3.68 -1.65
CA VAL A 90 -2.98 -2.79 -2.76
C VAL A 90 -1.87 -2.56 -3.78
N ALA A 91 -0.62 -2.83 -3.41
CA ALA A 91 0.51 -2.77 -4.32
C ALA A 91 1.65 -3.68 -3.86
N ALA A 92 2.46 -4.14 -4.81
CA ALA A 92 3.74 -4.76 -4.55
C ALA A 92 4.71 -4.42 -5.68
N GLU A 93 5.91 -3.98 -5.33
CA GLU A 93 6.92 -3.60 -6.30
C GLU A 93 8.34 -3.89 -5.79
N THR A 94 9.26 -4.14 -6.72
CA THR A 94 10.68 -4.21 -6.37
C THR A 94 11.22 -2.80 -6.15
N VAL A 95 11.97 -2.58 -5.08
CA VAL A 95 12.64 -1.32 -4.79
C VAL A 95 14.15 -1.49 -4.80
N LEU A 96 14.88 -0.39 -5.09
CA LEU A 96 16.33 -0.43 -5.12
C LEU A 96 16.88 -0.56 -3.70
N VAL A 97 17.78 -1.53 -3.50
CA VAL A 97 18.43 -1.81 -2.20
C VAL A 97 19.08 -0.55 -1.59
N GLN A 98 19.58 0.36 -2.43
CA GLN A 98 20.19 1.63 -1.97
C GLN A 98 19.20 2.64 -1.38
N ARG A 99 17.90 2.53 -1.70
CA ARG A 99 16.88 3.47 -1.16
C ARG A 99 16.44 3.12 0.25
N SER A 100 16.57 1.86 0.65
CA SER A 100 16.13 1.39 1.98
C SER A 100 17.04 1.85 3.12
N SER A 101 18.25 2.36 2.84
CA SER A 101 19.24 2.67 3.87
C SER A 101 19.26 4.12 4.36
N THR A 102 18.49 5.04 3.75
CA THR A 102 18.72 6.48 3.96
C THR A 102 17.50 7.33 4.29
N GLN A 103 16.27 6.81 4.24
CA GLN A 103 15.07 7.67 4.33
C GLN A 103 13.89 7.12 5.14
N SER A 104 13.92 5.88 5.62
CA SER A 104 12.86 5.38 6.49
C SER A 104 13.21 5.53 7.96
N ARG A 105 12.27 5.92 8.79
CA ARG A 105 12.40 5.94 10.26
C ARG A 105 12.38 4.54 10.85
N GLY A 106 11.95 3.55 10.06
CA GLY A 106 11.81 2.15 10.45
C GLY A 106 13.11 1.35 10.40
N THR A 107 12.99 0.05 10.58
CA THR A 107 14.10 -0.89 10.51
C THR A 107 14.59 -1.07 9.07
N SER A 108 15.89 -1.25 8.88
CA SER A 108 16.48 -1.49 7.55
C SER A 108 16.66 -2.98 7.27
N CYS A 109 16.68 -3.34 5.98
CA CYS A 109 17.05 -4.68 5.56
C CYS A 109 18.48 -5.04 6.00
N PRO A 110 18.73 -6.30 6.41
CA PRO A 110 20.06 -6.74 6.85
C PRO A 110 21.08 -6.73 5.72
N VAL A 111 22.35 -6.66 6.08
CA VAL A 111 23.47 -6.84 5.14
C VAL A 111 23.35 -8.21 4.47
N GLY A 112 23.53 -8.25 3.15
CA GLY A 112 23.36 -9.47 2.35
C GLY A 112 21.98 -9.56 1.69
N THR A 113 21.10 -8.60 1.90
CA THR A 113 19.87 -8.48 1.11
C THR A 113 20.24 -8.19 -0.35
N LEU A 114 19.72 -9.01 -1.26
CA LEU A 114 19.97 -8.92 -2.71
C LEU A 114 18.81 -8.28 -3.45
N GLN A 115 17.59 -8.39 -2.93
CA GLN A 115 16.37 -7.83 -3.50
C GLN A 115 15.43 -7.39 -2.39
N ILE A 116 14.69 -6.31 -2.60
CA ILE A 116 13.65 -5.82 -1.69
C ILE A 116 12.34 -5.72 -2.46
N VAL A 117 11.28 -6.28 -1.88
CA VAL A 117 9.91 -6.10 -2.35
C VAL A 117 9.17 -5.23 -1.34
N GLN A 118 8.72 -4.07 -1.77
CA GLN A 118 7.82 -3.22 -0.98
C GLN A 118 6.39 -3.68 -1.20
N VAL A 119 5.70 -4.00 -0.11
CA VAL A 119 4.27 -4.32 -0.10
C VAL A 119 3.54 -3.15 0.55
N THR A 120 2.48 -2.67 -0.10
CA THR A 120 1.60 -1.63 0.43
C THR A 120 0.26 -2.26 0.80
N TRP A 121 -0.22 -1.98 2.01
CA TRP A 121 -1.52 -2.40 2.50
C TRP A 121 -2.55 -1.26 2.40
N ALA A 122 -3.82 -1.61 2.37
CA ALA A 122 -4.92 -0.66 2.45
C ALA A 122 -5.07 -0.16 3.91
N GLY A 123 -4.31 0.86 4.26
CA GLY A 123 -4.20 1.38 5.63
C GLY A 123 -3.09 0.73 6.45
N GLY A 124 -2.80 1.30 7.61
CA GLY A 124 -1.82 0.76 8.55
C GLY A 124 -2.25 -0.60 9.07
N VAL A 125 -1.30 -1.52 9.20
CA VAL A 125 -1.54 -2.90 9.62
C VAL A 125 -0.73 -3.26 10.85
N ARG A 126 -1.34 -4.03 11.75
CA ARG A 126 -0.73 -4.57 12.96
C ARG A 126 -1.18 -6.00 13.21
N ARG A 127 -0.55 -6.63 14.16
CA ARG A 127 -1.03 -7.89 14.73
C ARG A 127 -2.34 -7.68 15.51
N PRO A 128 -3.17 -8.73 15.69
CA PRO A 128 -4.41 -8.61 16.48
C PRO A 128 -4.20 -8.17 17.95
N ASP A 129 -3.02 -8.39 18.51
CA ASP A 129 -2.63 -7.89 19.85
C ASP A 129 -2.15 -6.43 19.84
N ARG A 130 -2.21 -5.74 18.69
CA ARG A 130 -1.81 -4.36 18.44
C ARG A 130 -0.29 -4.12 18.45
N GLU A 131 0.48 -5.18 18.55
CA GLU A 131 1.93 -5.11 18.39
C GLU A 131 2.32 -5.07 16.91
N GLU A 132 3.53 -4.61 16.65
CA GLU A 132 4.12 -4.65 15.32
C GLU A 132 4.29 -6.08 14.81
N VAL A 133 4.28 -6.22 13.47
CA VAL A 133 4.60 -7.48 12.82
C VAL A 133 6.02 -7.93 13.17
N GLY A 134 6.21 -9.24 13.28
CA GLY A 134 7.46 -9.81 13.71
C GLY A 134 7.89 -11.02 12.87
N ARG A 135 8.71 -11.87 13.50
CA ARG A 135 9.22 -13.06 12.84
C ARG A 135 8.11 -14.03 12.42
N ALA A 136 7.03 -14.13 13.21
CA ALA A 136 5.92 -15.03 12.89
C ALA A 136 5.22 -14.59 11.60
N GLU A 137 4.87 -13.32 11.51
CA GLU A 137 4.17 -12.73 10.36
C GLU A 137 5.08 -12.70 9.13
N ARG A 138 6.40 -12.48 9.31
CA ARG A 138 7.38 -12.60 8.24
C ARG A 138 7.33 -13.95 7.54
N MET A 139 7.18 -15.04 8.30
CA MET A 139 7.12 -16.41 7.76
C MET A 139 5.82 -16.71 7.02
N LEU A 140 4.79 -15.88 7.18
CA LEU A 140 3.51 -15.99 6.47
C LEU A 140 3.58 -15.38 5.06
N TYR A 141 4.48 -14.45 4.81
CA TYR A 141 4.71 -13.94 3.46
C TYR A 141 5.27 -15.05 2.58
N GLN A 142 4.64 -15.25 1.42
CA GLN A 142 5.12 -16.15 0.37
C GLN A 142 5.44 -15.32 -0.88
N VAL A 143 6.73 -15.13 -1.14
CA VAL A 143 7.20 -14.43 -2.34
C VAL A 143 7.49 -15.48 -3.41
N THR A 144 6.78 -15.40 -4.53
CA THR A 144 7.06 -16.25 -5.70
C THR A 144 8.23 -15.64 -6.47
N ILE A 145 9.31 -16.39 -6.58
CA ILE A 145 10.47 -16.08 -7.42
C ILE A 145 10.43 -16.88 -8.69
N LYS A 146 11.07 -16.38 -9.76
CA LYS A 146 11.18 -17.05 -11.05
C LYS A 146 12.65 -17.20 -11.44
N SER A 147 13.14 -18.45 -11.50
CA SER A 147 14.50 -18.75 -11.91
C SER A 147 14.71 -18.59 -13.41
N GLU A 148 15.97 -18.59 -13.87
CA GLU A 148 16.34 -18.43 -15.28
C GLU A 148 15.75 -19.51 -16.19
N ASP A 149 15.59 -20.74 -15.71
CA ASP A 149 14.94 -21.84 -16.42
C ASP A 149 13.42 -21.70 -16.52
N GLY A 150 12.85 -20.65 -15.94
CA GLY A 150 11.42 -20.36 -15.90
C GLY A 150 10.67 -21.05 -14.77
N SER A 151 11.32 -21.89 -13.96
CA SER A 151 10.70 -22.50 -12.77
C SER A 151 10.32 -21.44 -11.73
N LYS A 152 9.32 -21.76 -10.93
CA LYS A 152 8.85 -20.87 -9.85
C LYS A 152 8.96 -21.58 -8.52
N ALA A 153 9.38 -20.84 -7.50
CA ALA A 153 9.41 -21.27 -6.11
C ALA A 153 8.80 -20.20 -5.21
N ALA A 154 8.20 -20.62 -4.10
CA ALA A 154 7.75 -19.71 -3.06
C ALA A 154 8.78 -19.68 -1.92
N ILE A 155 9.19 -18.49 -1.52
CA ILE A 155 10.13 -18.28 -0.41
C ILE A 155 9.54 -17.30 0.60
N ALA A 156 9.93 -17.45 1.87
CA ALA A 156 9.69 -16.42 2.87
C ALA A 156 10.83 -15.39 2.84
N PRO A 157 10.57 -14.10 3.10
CA PRO A 157 11.64 -13.10 3.22
C PRO A 157 12.57 -13.44 4.40
N VAL A 158 13.85 -13.10 4.29
CA VAL A 158 14.84 -13.30 5.37
C VAL A 158 14.63 -12.30 6.50
N ALA A 159 14.09 -11.12 6.21
CA ALA A 159 13.70 -10.10 7.18
C ALA A 159 12.52 -9.28 6.65
N LEU A 160 11.80 -8.63 7.58
CA LEU A 160 10.95 -7.47 7.30
C LEU A 160 11.69 -6.22 7.73
N ALA A 161 11.54 -5.15 6.99
CA ALA A 161 12.05 -3.84 7.31
C ALA A 161 10.96 -2.77 7.14
N ASP A 162 11.27 -1.53 7.48
CA ASP A 162 10.31 -0.42 7.50
C ASP A 162 9.20 -0.64 8.53
N LEU A 163 9.59 -1.08 9.71
CA LEU A 163 8.69 -1.38 10.82
C LEU A 163 8.87 -0.33 11.93
N GLY A 164 7.78 0.01 12.61
CA GLY A 164 7.80 0.85 13.81
C GLY A 164 7.48 2.33 13.58
N ASP A 165 7.02 2.71 12.41
CA ASP A 165 6.60 4.07 12.05
C ASP A 165 5.08 4.23 11.87
N ASN A 166 4.33 3.13 12.03
CA ASN A 166 2.86 3.05 11.95
C ASN A 166 2.30 3.36 10.55
N ASP A 167 3.06 3.04 9.53
CA ASP A 167 2.62 3.18 8.16
C ASP A 167 1.94 1.91 7.61
N ASN A 168 1.72 1.87 6.30
CA ASN A 168 1.09 0.76 5.59
C ASN A 168 2.05 0.00 4.67
N TYR A 169 3.36 0.15 4.88
CA TYR A 169 4.39 -0.52 4.08
C TYR A 169 5.09 -1.62 4.87
N HIS A 170 5.41 -2.71 4.17
CA HIS A 170 6.38 -3.68 4.65
C HIS A 170 7.44 -3.91 3.58
N LEU A 171 8.71 -3.78 3.93
CA LEU A 171 9.81 -4.14 3.05
C LEU A 171 10.19 -5.59 3.29
N LEU A 172 10.00 -6.43 2.28
CA LEU A 172 10.38 -7.83 2.30
C LEU A 172 11.82 -7.98 1.79
N CYS A 173 12.75 -8.27 2.69
CA CYS A 173 14.16 -8.44 2.36
C CYS A 173 14.42 -9.86 1.87
N LEU A 174 14.98 -10.02 0.66
CA LEU A 174 15.24 -11.32 0.04
C LEU A 174 16.75 -11.50 -0.19
N ASP A 175 17.22 -12.73 -0.02
CA ASP A 175 18.61 -13.16 -0.23
C ASP A 175 18.83 -13.86 -1.58
N THR A 176 17.98 -13.60 -2.55
CA THR A 176 18.05 -14.14 -3.90
C THR A 176 18.04 -13.04 -4.96
N LEU A 177 18.70 -13.30 -6.11
CA LEU A 177 18.65 -12.49 -7.32
C LEU A 177 17.56 -12.96 -8.29
N ASP A 178 16.96 -14.12 -8.07
CA ASP A 178 15.85 -14.59 -8.87
C ASP A 178 14.68 -13.59 -8.76
N PRO A 179 14.16 -13.05 -9.88
CA PRO A 179 13.13 -12.02 -9.84
C PRO A 179 11.89 -12.44 -9.06
N ALA A 180 11.51 -11.64 -8.07
CA ALA A 180 10.24 -11.76 -7.39
C ALA A 180 9.11 -11.34 -8.34
N VAL A 181 8.09 -12.19 -8.53
CA VAL A 181 7.01 -11.99 -9.51
C VAL A 181 5.62 -11.90 -8.88
N ALA A 182 5.45 -12.40 -7.66
CA ALA A 182 4.22 -12.27 -6.90
C ALA A 182 4.49 -12.38 -5.40
N VAL A 183 3.57 -11.88 -4.60
CA VAL A 183 3.56 -12.03 -3.15
C VAL A 183 2.16 -12.41 -2.68
N SER A 184 2.08 -13.26 -1.66
CA SER A 184 0.83 -13.58 -0.99
C SER A 184 0.98 -13.57 0.53
N PHE A 185 -0.14 -13.37 1.20
CA PHE A 185 -0.25 -13.38 2.66
C PHE A 185 -1.59 -14.01 3.06
N PRO A 186 -1.65 -14.92 4.06
CA PRO A 186 -2.87 -15.62 4.47
C PRO A 186 -3.83 -14.70 5.22
N ALA A 187 -5.11 -15.11 5.31
CA ALA A 187 -6.12 -14.41 6.08
C ALA A 187 -5.93 -14.55 7.59
N GLY A 188 -6.41 -13.55 8.35
CA GLY A 188 -6.63 -13.67 9.80
C GLY A 188 -5.40 -13.41 10.69
N HIS A 189 -4.36 -12.78 10.18
CA HIS A 189 -3.11 -12.55 10.91
C HIS A 189 -2.79 -11.08 11.17
N LEU A 190 -3.39 -10.17 10.40
CA LEU A 190 -3.24 -8.73 10.54
C LEU A 190 -4.58 -8.07 10.74
N VAL A 191 -4.59 -6.94 11.41
CA VAL A 191 -5.77 -6.10 11.60
C VAL A 191 -5.46 -4.67 11.17
N ASP A 192 -6.50 -3.96 10.78
CA ASP A 192 -6.52 -2.53 10.63
C ASP A 192 -6.74 -1.79 11.97
N PRO A 193 -6.82 -0.45 12.02
CA PRO A 193 -7.15 0.29 13.22
C PRO A 193 -8.51 -0.06 13.84
N ASN A 194 -9.48 -0.54 13.05
CA ASN A 194 -10.81 -0.96 13.51
C ASN A 194 -10.83 -2.39 14.07
N GLN A 195 -9.73 -3.11 14.00
CA GLN A 195 -9.56 -4.51 14.41
C GLN A 195 -10.23 -5.53 13.47
N ASP A 196 -10.47 -5.15 12.23
CA ASP A 196 -10.96 -6.05 11.21
C ASP A 196 -9.81 -6.90 10.64
N LEU A 197 -10.02 -8.22 10.59
CA LEU A 197 -8.97 -9.16 10.17
C LEU A 197 -8.75 -9.11 8.66
N ASN A 198 -7.49 -9.18 8.24
CA ASN A 198 -7.13 -9.22 6.84
C ASN A 198 -7.72 -10.45 6.12
N PRO A 199 -8.25 -10.30 4.90
CA PRO A 199 -8.51 -11.43 4.00
C PRO A 199 -7.19 -11.99 3.47
N ALA A 200 -7.22 -13.22 2.89
CA ALA A 200 -6.08 -13.70 2.12
C ALA A 200 -5.83 -12.76 0.94
N SER A 201 -4.58 -12.36 0.76
CA SER A 201 -4.19 -11.40 -0.27
C SER A 201 -3.11 -12.00 -1.17
N TRP A 202 -3.19 -11.67 -2.46
CA TRP A 202 -2.18 -11.97 -3.47
C TRP A 202 -1.99 -10.76 -4.39
N PHE A 203 -0.74 -10.46 -4.74
CA PHE A 203 -0.43 -9.36 -5.63
C PHE A 203 0.73 -9.70 -6.56
N ALA A 204 0.62 -9.33 -7.84
CA ALA A 204 1.73 -9.43 -8.78
C ALA A 204 2.75 -8.32 -8.48
N ILE A 205 4.04 -8.66 -8.47
CA ILE A 205 5.11 -7.69 -8.21
C ILE A 205 5.44 -6.94 -9.50
N GLY A 206 5.29 -5.64 -9.46
CA GLY A 206 5.67 -4.74 -10.55
C GLY A 206 7.19 -4.50 -10.60
N PRO A 207 7.72 -4.03 -11.76
CA PRO A 207 9.10 -3.61 -11.87
C PRO A 207 9.37 -2.38 -10.99
N PRO A 208 10.62 -2.15 -10.59
CA PRO A 208 10.98 -0.97 -9.81
C PRO A 208 10.59 0.31 -10.55
N GLN A 209 9.94 1.20 -9.86
CA GLN A 209 9.62 2.52 -10.40
C GLN A 209 10.91 3.35 -10.47
N LYS A 210 11.20 3.88 -11.66
CA LYS A 210 12.39 4.69 -11.97
C LYS A 210 12.25 6.12 -11.46
#